data_b31f4d0ee74a8d0a5e32a8ef8a971a25
#
_entry.id   b31f4d0ee74a8d0a5e32a8ef8a971a25
#
_cell.length_a   1.000
_cell.length_b   1.000
_cell.length_c   1.000
_cell.angle_alpha   90.00
_cell.angle_beta   90.00
_cell.angle_gamma   90.00
#
_symmetry.space_group_name_H-M   'P 1'
#
loop_
_entity.id
_entity.type
_entity.pdbx_description
1 polymer ?
#
loop_
_entity_poly.entity_id
_entity_poly.type
_entity_poly.pdbx_seq_one_letter_code
_entity_poly.pdbx_strand_id
1 'polypeptide(L)'
;MKSLYVHIPFCDHICAYCDFCKVFYKTEWVEKYLDALVYEIQHKQISGNYDTVYIGGGTPSSLNLLQLQKLFDILSPFTKCVKEFTIEVNPESMDQEKIDLFVNNSINRLSVGVQTFQDKLL
;
A
#
# COMPACT_ATOMS: atom_id res chain seq x y z
N MET A 1 22.38 -0.68 1.27
CA MET A 1 21.04 -0.17 0.91
C MET A 1 20.00 -0.77 1.85
N LYS A 2 19.14 0.06 2.40
CA LYS A 2 18.05 -0.41 3.26
C LYS A 2 16.72 -0.31 2.50
N SER A 3 15.97 -1.40 2.52
CA SER A 3 14.66 -1.49 1.84
C SER A 3 13.59 -1.90 2.82
N LEU A 4 12.41 -1.29 2.68
CA LEU A 4 11.25 -1.60 3.50
C LEU A 4 10.09 -2.04 2.60
N TYR A 5 9.50 -3.18 2.91
CA TYR A 5 8.30 -3.65 2.24
C TYR A 5 7.13 -3.59 3.21
N VAL A 6 6.03 -3.00 2.76
CA VAL A 6 4.79 -2.89 3.53
C VAL A 6 3.70 -3.64 2.80
N HIS A 7 3.08 -4.59 3.47
CA HIS A 7 2.05 -5.44 2.88
C HIS A 7 0.66 -4.97 3.28
N ILE A 8 -0.18 -4.71 2.28
CA ILE A 8 -1.58 -4.30 2.48
C ILE A 8 -2.48 -5.40 1.93
N PRO A 9 -3.10 -6.22 2.78
CA PRO A 9 -3.81 -7.42 2.35
C PRO A 9 -5.27 -7.21 1.95
N PHE A 10 -5.63 -6.02 1.49
CA PHE A 10 -7.03 -5.70 1.19
C PHE A 10 -7.25 -5.50 -0.30
N CYS A 11 -8.42 -5.98 -0.78
CA CYS A 11 -8.84 -5.82 -2.16
C CYS A 11 -10.26 -5.27 -2.19
N ASP A 12 -10.61 -4.55 -3.28
CA ASP A 12 -11.95 -3.99 -3.46
C ASP A 12 -13.00 -5.08 -3.67
N HIS A 13 -12.59 -6.19 -4.26
CA HIS A 13 -13.51 -7.27 -4.61
C HIS A 13 -12.77 -8.59 -4.55
N ILE A 14 -13.56 -9.67 -4.49
CA ILE A 14 -13.00 -11.01 -4.48
C ILE A 14 -12.76 -11.45 -5.92
N CYS A 15 -11.53 -11.85 -6.20
CA CYS A 15 -11.21 -12.52 -7.45
C CYS A 15 -11.26 -14.02 -7.22
N ALA A 16 -11.83 -14.74 -8.17
CA ALA A 16 -11.99 -16.18 -8.05
C ALA A 16 -10.66 -16.91 -7.88
N TYR A 17 -9.58 -16.35 -8.39
CA TYR A 17 -8.26 -16.93 -8.27
C TYR A 17 -7.41 -16.30 -7.18
N CYS A 18 -8.00 -15.40 -6.39
CA CYS A 18 -7.31 -14.76 -5.27
C CYS A 18 -7.78 -15.34 -3.95
N ASP A 19 -7.67 -16.65 -3.82
CA ASP A 19 -8.10 -17.33 -2.59
C ASP A 19 -7.32 -16.87 -1.37
N PHE A 20 -6.15 -16.30 -1.56
CA PHE A 20 -5.33 -15.82 -0.46
C PHE A 20 -5.85 -14.52 0.12
N CYS A 21 -6.61 -13.77 -0.66
CA CYS A 21 -7.14 -12.46 -0.24
C CYS A 21 -8.61 -12.60 0.11
N LYS A 22 -8.91 -13.44 1.07
CA LYS A 22 -10.29 -13.60 1.54
C LYS A 22 -10.73 -12.50 2.49
N VAL A 23 -9.85 -11.53 2.73
CA VAL A 23 -10.16 -10.42 3.60
C VAL A 23 -10.91 -9.39 2.78
N PHE A 24 -12.22 -9.29 3.04
CA PHE A 24 -13.03 -8.24 2.44
C PHE A 24 -12.55 -6.89 2.90
N TYR A 25 -12.64 -5.91 2.00
CA TYR A 25 -12.42 -4.55 2.37
C TYR A 25 -13.54 -4.08 3.29
N LYS A 26 -13.22 -3.93 4.57
CA LYS A 26 -14.09 -3.30 5.55
C LYS A 26 -13.28 -2.25 6.27
N THR A 27 -13.86 -1.06 6.43
CA THR A 27 -13.18 0.07 7.06
C THR A 27 -12.61 -0.29 8.42
N GLU A 28 -13.38 -0.99 9.24
CA GLU A 28 -12.93 -1.38 10.58
C GLU A 28 -11.74 -2.33 10.56
N TRP A 29 -11.66 -3.22 9.56
CA TRP A 29 -10.52 -4.11 9.45
C TRP A 29 -9.26 -3.37 9.01
N VAL A 30 -9.42 -2.41 8.12
CA VAL A 30 -8.30 -1.58 7.69
C VAL A 30 -7.74 -0.80 8.87
N GLU A 31 -8.61 -0.20 9.68
CA GLU A 31 -8.18 0.56 10.84
C GLU A 31 -7.43 -0.33 11.83
N LYS A 32 -7.94 -1.53 12.10
CA LYS A 32 -7.25 -2.48 12.96
C LYS A 32 -5.90 -2.89 12.41
N TYR A 33 -5.83 -3.08 11.10
CA TYR A 33 -4.58 -3.45 10.47
C TYR A 33 -3.54 -2.34 10.59
N LEU A 34 -3.95 -1.10 10.37
CA LEU A 34 -3.04 0.03 10.49
C LEU A 34 -2.55 0.20 11.92
N ASP A 35 -3.41 -0.01 12.90
CA ASP A 35 -3.00 0.02 14.30
C ASP A 35 -2.01 -1.10 14.62
N ALA A 36 -2.24 -2.29 14.08
CA ALA A 36 -1.33 -3.42 14.23
C ALA A 36 0.02 -3.14 13.57
N LEU A 37 0.01 -2.43 12.44
CA LEU A 37 1.24 -2.03 11.75
C LEU A 37 2.09 -1.11 12.62
N VAL A 38 1.47 -0.14 13.29
CA VAL A 38 2.17 0.73 14.24
C VAL A 38 2.81 -0.10 15.35
N TYR A 39 2.03 -1.04 15.91
CA TYR A 39 2.52 -1.91 16.96
C TYR A 39 3.71 -2.74 16.49
N GLU A 40 3.63 -3.31 15.30
CA GLU A 40 4.70 -4.12 14.75
C GLU A 40 5.98 -3.31 14.54
N ILE A 41 5.84 -2.09 14.02
CA ILE A 41 6.98 -1.20 13.84
C ILE A 41 7.68 -0.93 15.17
N GLN A 42 6.91 -0.63 16.21
CA GLN A 42 7.46 -0.36 17.54
C GLN A 42 8.08 -1.60 18.15
N HIS A 43 7.39 -2.73 18.03
CA HIS A 43 7.84 -3.98 18.64
C HIS A 43 9.10 -4.53 18.00
N LYS A 44 9.22 -4.43 16.69
CA LYS A 44 10.40 -4.87 15.95
C LYS A 44 11.49 -3.83 15.91
N GLN A 45 11.25 -2.67 16.52
CA GLN A 45 12.24 -1.58 16.57
C GLN A 45 12.69 -1.15 15.18
N ILE A 46 11.75 -1.08 14.24
CA ILE A 46 12.04 -0.58 12.90
C ILE A 46 12.27 0.92 13.02
N SER A 47 13.43 1.38 12.55
CA SER A 47 13.79 2.78 12.67
C SER A 47 14.79 3.18 11.59
N GLY A 48 14.98 4.48 11.46
CA GLY A 48 15.96 5.05 10.55
C GLY A 48 15.35 5.34 9.18
N ASN A 49 16.22 5.73 8.26
CA ASN A 49 15.84 6.07 6.91
C ASN A 49 16.08 4.87 5.99
N TYR A 50 15.18 4.69 5.03
CA TYR A 50 15.28 3.64 4.04
C TYR A 50 15.52 4.26 2.67
N ASP A 51 16.32 3.58 1.85
CA ASP A 51 16.57 4.02 0.48
C ASP A 51 15.39 3.73 -0.42
N THR A 52 14.74 2.59 -0.21
CA THR A 52 13.56 2.21 -0.96
C THR A 52 12.45 1.74 -0.04
N VAL A 53 11.23 2.12 -0.37
CA VAL A 53 10.02 1.67 0.33
C VAL A 53 9.03 1.19 -0.72
N TYR A 54 8.44 0.03 -0.50
CA TYR A 54 7.49 -0.57 -1.44
C TYR A 54 6.23 -0.98 -0.69
N ILE A 55 5.10 -0.44 -1.11
CA ILE A 55 3.79 -0.81 -0.56
C ILE A 55 3.10 -1.70 -1.57
N GLY A 56 2.90 -2.96 -1.20
CA GLY A 56 2.31 -3.95 -2.09
C GLY A 56 1.29 -4.81 -1.36
N GLY A 57 0.90 -5.89 -2.00
CA GLY A 57 -0.03 -6.86 -1.43
C GLY A 57 -1.26 -7.04 -2.28
N GLY A 58 -2.45 -6.93 -1.69
CA GLY A 58 -3.71 -7.05 -2.40
C GLY A 58 -3.89 -5.91 -3.39
N THR A 59 -4.54 -4.85 -2.97
CA THR A 59 -4.69 -3.64 -3.79
C THR A 59 -4.56 -2.43 -2.89
N PRO A 60 -3.32 -1.97 -2.62
CA PRO A 60 -3.14 -0.82 -1.72
C PRO A 60 -3.93 0.42 -2.15
N SER A 61 -4.07 0.64 -3.46
CA SER A 61 -4.82 1.80 -3.97
C SER A 61 -6.32 1.72 -3.71
N SER A 62 -6.83 0.59 -3.23
CA SER A 62 -8.25 0.46 -2.88
C SER A 62 -8.60 1.17 -1.57
N LEU A 63 -7.63 1.48 -0.75
CA LEU A 63 -7.87 2.21 0.49
C LEU A 63 -8.40 3.60 0.18
N ASN A 64 -9.26 4.13 1.06
CA ASN A 64 -9.77 5.49 0.87
C ASN A 64 -8.71 6.53 1.25
N LEU A 65 -9.01 7.80 0.98
CA LEU A 65 -8.05 8.88 1.20
C LEU A 65 -7.60 8.98 2.66
N LEU A 66 -8.52 8.83 3.60
CA LEU A 66 -8.17 8.90 5.02
C LEU A 66 -7.28 7.76 5.45
N GLN A 67 -7.57 6.56 4.96
CA GLN A 67 -6.76 5.37 5.27
C GLN A 67 -5.38 5.47 4.66
N LEU A 68 -5.29 5.94 3.41
CA LEU A 68 -4.02 6.15 2.74
C LEU A 68 -3.18 7.21 3.48
N GLN A 69 -3.81 8.31 3.88
CA GLN A 69 -3.10 9.34 4.62
C GLN A 69 -2.57 8.79 5.94
N LYS A 70 -3.37 8.02 6.65
CA LYS A 70 -2.93 7.40 7.90
C LYS A 70 -1.75 6.47 7.67
N LEU A 71 -1.79 5.67 6.59
CA LEU A 71 -0.68 4.79 6.24
C LEU A 71 0.59 5.60 5.97
N PHE A 72 0.49 6.67 5.18
CA PHE A 72 1.63 7.51 4.86
C PHE A 72 2.18 8.20 6.11
N ASP A 73 1.31 8.63 7.02
CA ASP A 73 1.75 9.22 8.29
C ASP A 73 2.53 8.22 9.12
N ILE A 74 2.08 6.96 9.15
CA ILE A 74 2.80 5.89 9.85
C ILE A 74 4.18 5.69 9.25
N LEU A 75 4.30 5.78 7.93
CA LEU A 75 5.55 5.52 7.22
C LEU A 75 6.45 6.75 7.11
N SER A 76 5.95 7.94 7.43
CA SER A 76 6.70 9.17 7.20
C SER A 76 8.08 9.20 7.88
N PRO A 77 8.27 8.62 9.08
CA PRO A 77 9.60 8.61 9.68
C PRO A 77 10.64 7.85 8.85
N PHE A 78 10.20 6.94 7.99
CA PHE A 78 11.09 6.07 7.22
C PHE A 78 11.30 6.54 5.79
N THR A 79 10.55 7.54 5.35
CA THR A 79 10.56 7.99 3.94
C THR A 79 11.22 9.34 3.75
N LYS A 80 11.84 9.91 4.77
CA LYS A 80 12.42 11.26 4.68
C LYS A 80 13.55 11.35 3.67
N CYS A 81 14.33 10.29 3.53
CA CYS A 81 15.48 10.25 2.63
C CYS A 81 15.29 9.17 1.55
N VAL A 82 14.07 8.76 1.30
CA VAL A 82 13.79 7.69 0.36
C VAL A 82 14.14 8.12 -1.07
N LYS A 83 14.80 7.23 -1.80
CA LYS A 83 15.13 7.43 -3.21
C LYS A 83 14.04 6.91 -4.12
N GLU A 84 13.41 5.78 -3.73
CA GLU A 84 12.34 5.19 -4.49
C GLU A 84 11.23 4.76 -3.55
N PHE A 85 10.07 5.35 -3.71
CA PHE A 85 8.89 5.04 -2.90
C PHE A 85 7.78 4.60 -3.84
N THR A 86 7.48 3.30 -3.83
CA THR A 86 6.57 2.66 -4.77
C THR A 86 5.30 2.22 -4.07
N ILE A 87 4.17 2.37 -4.74
CA ILE A 87 2.91 1.78 -4.31
C ILE A 87 2.29 1.03 -5.48
N GLU A 88 1.78 -0.18 -5.21
CA GLU A 88 1.03 -0.95 -6.19
C GLU A 88 -0.37 -0.36 -6.35
N VAL A 89 -0.80 -0.19 -7.58
CA VAL A 89 -2.09 0.42 -7.88
C VAL A 89 -2.88 -0.44 -8.86
N ASN A 90 -4.19 -0.42 -8.70
CA ASN A 90 -5.11 -0.87 -9.72
C ASN A 90 -5.66 0.39 -10.39
N PRO A 91 -5.55 0.53 -11.72
CA PRO A 91 -6.02 1.74 -12.39
C PRO A 91 -7.48 2.07 -12.08
N GLU A 92 -8.31 1.05 -11.86
CA GLU A 92 -9.73 1.25 -11.55
C GLU A 92 -9.97 1.91 -10.21
N SER A 93 -9.02 1.80 -9.28
CA SER A 93 -9.15 2.39 -7.95
C SER A 93 -8.46 3.75 -7.84
N MET A 94 -7.91 4.27 -8.93
CA MET A 94 -7.19 5.54 -8.92
C MET A 94 -8.07 6.68 -9.41
N ASP A 95 -7.84 7.86 -8.82
CA ASP A 95 -8.45 9.12 -9.24
C ASP A 95 -7.45 10.25 -8.98
N GLN A 96 -7.82 11.44 -9.36
CA GLN A 96 -6.92 12.59 -9.23
C GLN A 96 -6.58 12.88 -7.77
N GLU A 97 -7.53 12.72 -6.87
CA GLU A 97 -7.30 12.99 -5.45
C GLU A 97 -6.26 12.02 -4.87
N LYS A 98 -6.32 10.75 -5.27
CA LYS A 98 -5.32 9.77 -4.82
C LYS A 98 -3.95 10.06 -5.42
N ILE A 99 -3.90 10.45 -6.68
CA ILE A 99 -2.64 10.81 -7.33
C ILE A 99 -2.00 11.99 -6.57
N ASP A 100 -2.78 13.02 -6.27
CA ASP A 100 -2.30 14.18 -5.55
C ASP A 100 -1.79 13.79 -4.15
N LEU A 101 -2.53 12.91 -3.48
CA LEU A 101 -2.14 12.42 -2.17
C LEU A 101 -0.81 11.68 -2.23
N PHE A 102 -0.63 10.83 -3.23
CA PHE A 102 0.61 10.08 -3.39
C PHE A 102 1.79 11.02 -3.62
N VAL A 103 1.63 11.98 -4.52
CA VAL A 103 2.69 12.96 -4.81
C VAL A 103 3.06 13.74 -3.55
N ASN A 104 2.05 14.18 -2.80
CA ASN A 104 2.27 14.95 -1.58
C ASN A 104 2.97 14.16 -0.47
N ASN A 105 2.96 12.83 -0.56
CA ASN A 105 3.57 11.96 0.43
C ASN A 105 4.82 11.26 -0.10
N SER A 106 5.44 11.83 -1.11
CA SER A 106 6.75 11.39 -1.64
C SER A 106 6.73 10.10 -2.44
N ILE A 107 5.56 9.61 -2.81
CA ILE A 107 5.46 8.50 -3.76
C ILE A 107 6.03 8.99 -5.10
N ASN A 108 7.00 8.26 -5.63
CA ASN A 108 7.61 8.62 -6.91
C ASN A 108 7.57 7.50 -7.94
N ARG A 109 6.91 6.40 -7.62
CA ARG A 109 6.77 5.29 -8.55
C ARG A 109 5.46 4.56 -8.31
N LEU A 110 4.76 4.21 -9.38
CA LEU A 110 3.55 3.40 -9.32
C LEU A 110 3.82 2.07 -10.00
N SER A 111 3.42 0.98 -9.35
CA SER A 111 3.46 -0.34 -9.95
C SER A 111 2.03 -0.73 -10.33
N VAL A 112 1.74 -0.80 -11.61
CA VAL A 112 0.38 -1.02 -12.11
C VAL A 112 0.14 -2.50 -12.30
N GLY A 113 -0.95 -3.00 -11.71
CA GLY A 113 -1.34 -4.39 -11.86
C GLY A 113 -1.95 -4.65 -13.23
N VAL A 114 -1.53 -5.76 -13.84
CA VAL A 114 -2.03 -6.14 -15.17
C VAL A 114 -2.64 -7.54 -15.17
N GLN A 115 -3.20 -7.92 -14.05
CA GLN A 115 -3.69 -9.28 -13.84
C GLN A 115 -4.78 -9.68 -14.84
N THR A 116 -5.71 -8.76 -15.10
CA THR A 116 -6.78 -9.04 -16.05
C THR A 116 -6.25 -9.23 -17.47
N PHE A 117 -5.14 -8.61 -17.76
CA PHE A 117 -4.51 -8.72 -19.06
C PHE A 117 -3.96 -10.13 -19.27
N GLN A 118 -3.35 -10.68 -18.25
CA GLN A 118 -2.78 -12.02 -18.31
C GLN A 118 -3.85 -13.07 -18.52
N ASP A 119 -5.01 -12.90 -17.90
CA ASP A 119 -6.10 -13.83 -18.01
C ASP A 119 -6.58 -13.96 -19.46
N LYS A 120 -6.52 -12.88 -20.21
CA LYS A 120 -6.96 -12.89 -21.61
C LYS A 120 -5.95 -13.54 -22.52
N LEU A 121 -4.70 -13.58 -22.12
CA LEU A 121 -3.65 -14.18 -22.92
C LEU A 121 -3.56 -15.69 -22.70
N LEU A 122 -4.16 -16.16 -21.66
CA LEU A 122 -4.17 -17.56 -21.35
C LEU A 122 -5.38 -18.25 -21.96
#